data_2971e5234d90487bc12fecfc86a9a99e
#
_entry.id   2971e5234d90487bc12fecfc86a9a99e
#
_cell.length_a   1.000
_cell.length_b   1.000
_cell.length_c   1.000
_cell.angle_alpha   90.00
_cell.angle_beta   90.00
_cell.angle_gamma   90.00
#
_symmetry.space_group_name_H-M   'P 1'
#
loop_
_entity.id
_entity.type
_entity.pdbx_description
1 polymer ?
#
loop_
_entity_poly.entity_id
_entity_poly.type
_entity_poly.pdbx_seq_one_letter_code
_entity_poly.pdbx_strand_id
1 'polypeptide(L)'
;MEIAKAQVVVEGLKEAGINFAVGLPDSQFHEVYEMIIQDPAFKYVGVGNEGEGAAIAMGAWCGGKKPVLIIATSGLLVATFSLARLHLKEIPLVLVIPYRGDLGDPRWMGIYKKYTEPMLNVMDIPYRVVNRSAEIKGAIKDCQECAEAWIKPVAVLLTGEALW
;
A
#
# COMPACT_ATOMS: atom_id res chain seq x y z
N MET A 1 14.10 6.60 3.64
CA MET A 1 13.41 6.15 4.90
C MET A 1 14.46 5.60 5.84
N GLU A 2 14.21 5.57 7.16
CA GLU A 2 15.10 4.86 8.09
C GLU A 2 14.94 3.35 7.94
N ILE A 3 16.06 2.62 7.90
CA ILE A 3 16.06 1.13 7.75
C ILE A 3 15.21 0.45 8.83
N ALA A 4 15.30 0.91 10.08
CA ALA A 4 14.50 0.35 11.18
C ALA A 4 12.99 0.51 10.96
N LYS A 5 12.56 1.62 10.37
CA LYS A 5 11.15 1.87 10.05
C LYS A 5 10.68 1.07 8.83
N ALA A 6 11.53 0.88 7.83
CA ALA A 6 11.27 -0.03 6.72
C ALA A 6 11.05 -1.47 7.23
N GLN A 7 11.88 -1.92 8.17
CA GLN A 7 11.75 -3.23 8.80
C GLN A 7 10.39 -3.39 9.51
N VAL A 8 9.91 -2.35 10.22
CA VAL A 8 8.59 -2.37 10.87
C VAL A 8 7.46 -2.56 9.83
N VAL A 9 7.56 -1.93 8.66
CA VAL A 9 6.58 -2.12 7.57
C VAL A 9 6.59 -3.57 7.10
N VAL A 10 7.78 -4.11 6.77
CA VAL A 10 7.92 -5.49 6.27
C VAL A 10 7.44 -6.52 7.28
N GLU A 11 7.80 -6.35 8.55
CA GLU A 11 7.32 -7.21 9.63
C GLU A 11 5.79 -7.13 9.79
N GLY A 12 5.22 -5.92 9.70
CA GLY A 12 3.75 -5.74 9.73
C GLY A 12 3.04 -6.47 8.60
N LEU A 13 3.60 -6.45 7.40
CA LEU A 13 3.07 -7.23 6.26
C LEU A 13 3.10 -8.74 6.55
N LYS A 14 4.20 -9.25 7.12
CA LYS A 14 4.33 -10.66 7.48
C LYS A 14 3.36 -11.07 8.59
N GLU A 15 3.23 -10.25 9.64
CA GLU A 15 2.31 -10.49 10.76
C GLU A 15 0.84 -10.48 10.31
N ALA A 16 0.50 -9.71 9.27
CA ALA A 16 -0.80 -9.72 8.62
C ALA A 16 -1.02 -10.92 7.68
N GLY A 17 -0.01 -11.80 7.53
CA GLY A 17 -0.07 -12.98 6.66
C GLY A 17 0.05 -12.65 5.16
N ILE A 18 0.43 -11.43 4.80
CA ILE A 18 0.67 -11.02 3.42
C ILE A 18 1.90 -11.75 2.89
N ASN A 19 1.77 -12.40 1.74
CA ASN A 19 2.81 -13.25 1.15
C ASN A 19 3.07 -12.98 -0.35
N PHE A 20 2.40 -11.97 -0.90
CA PHE A 20 2.55 -11.57 -2.29
C PHE A 20 2.58 -10.04 -2.38
N ALA A 21 3.68 -9.47 -2.82
CA ALA A 21 3.83 -8.02 -2.94
C ALA A 21 3.93 -7.62 -4.41
N VAL A 22 3.17 -6.60 -4.77
CA VAL A 22 3.20 -6.00 -6.11
C VAL A 22 3.46 -4.52 -5.97
N GLY A 23 4.23 -3.95 -6.87
CA GLY A 23 4.42 -2.50 -6.91
C GLY A 23 5.41 -2.05 -7.96
N LEU A 24 5.35 -0.77 -8.30
CA LEU A 24 6.36 -0.06 -9.06
C LEU A 24 7.34 0.55 -8.05
N PRO A 25 8.62 0.11 -8.01
CA PRO A 25 9.58 0.66 -7.06
C PRO A 25 9.71 2.17 -7.20
N ASP A 26 9.63 2.86 -6.10
CA ASP A 26 9.85 4.30 -6.01
C ASP A 26 10.87 4.66 -4.91
N SER A 27 11.37 5.88 -4.94
CA SER A 27 12.39 6.35 -4.01
C SER A 27 11.89 6.51 -2.56
N GLN A 28 10.58 6.53 -2.33
CA GLN A 28 10.02 6.74 -1.00
C GLN A 28 9.99 5.44 -0.18
N PHE A 29 9.89 4.30 -0.87
CA PHE A 29 9.88 2.96 -0.27
C PHE A 29 11.03 2.07 -0.71
N HIS A 30 12.12 2.65 -1.19
CA HIS A 30 13.27 1.90 -1.70
C HIS A 30 13.71 0.78 -0.74
N GLU A 31 13.89 1.08 0.54
CA GLU A 31 14.34 0.13 1.57
C GLU A 31 13.31 -0.98 1.81
N VAL A 32 12.02 -0.66 1.75
CA VAL A 32 10.93 -1.67 1.89
C VAL A 32 10.96 -2.64 0.71
N TYR A 33 11.10 -2.12 -0.52
CA TYR A 33 11.19 -2.97 -1.71
C TYR A 33 12.41 -3.89 -1.67
N GLU A 34 13.59 -3.38 -1.28
CA GLU A 34 14.79 -4.21 -1.15
C GLU A 34 14.61 -5.34 -0.15
N MET A 35 14.03 -5.07 1.01
CA MET A 35 13.76 -6.09 2.02
C MET A 35 12.76 -7.14 1.52
N ILE A 36 11.66 -6.72 0.87
CA ILE A 36 10.64 -7.65 0.35
C ILE A 36 11.23 -8.55 -0.75
N ILE A 37 12.06 -8.01 -1.64
CA ILE A 37 12.69 -8.76 -2.72
C ILE A 37 13.61 -9.86 -2.18
N GLN A 38 14.30 -9.59 -1.07
CA GLN A 38 15.25 -10.52 -0.45
C GLN A 38 14.60 -11.50 0.54
N ASP A 39 13.38 -11.24 1.00
CA ASP A 39 12.70 -12.08 2.00
C ASP A 39 11.90 -13.21 1.33
N PRO A 40 12.27 -14.49 1.55
CA PRO A 40 11.57 -15.64 0.96
C PRO A 40 10.11 -15.80 1.41
N ALA A 41 9.67 -15.07 2.42
CA ALA A 41 8.26 -15.04 2.83
C ALA A 41 7.35 -14.38 1.78
N PHE A 42 7.91 -13.57 0.90
CA PHE A 42 7.17 -12.87 -0.14
C PHE A 42 7.49 -13.40 -1.55
N LYS A 43 6.46 -13.47 -2.38
CA LYS A 43 6.63 -13.43 -3.83
C LYS A 43 6.47 -11.97 -4.25
N TYR A 44 7.53 -11.36 -4.76
CA TYR A 44 7.48 -10.00 -5.28
C TYR A 44 7.30 -9.99 -6.80
N VAL A 45 6.47 -9.06 -7.29
CA VAL A 45 6.31 -8.77 -8.72
C VAL A 45 6.43 -7.27 -8.94
N GLY A 46 7.52 -6.86 -9.60
CA GLY A 46 7.69 -5.49 -10.07
C GLY A 46 6.88 -5.26 -11.35
N VAL A 47 6.25 -4.09 -11.46
CA VAL A 47 5.42 -3.71 -12.61
C VAL A 47 5.92 -2.45 -13.28
N GLY A 48 5.54 -2.24 -14.53
CA GLY A 48 5.82 -1.01 -15.27
C GLY A 48 4.72 0.05 -15.13
N ASN A 49 3.57 -0.32 -14.54
CA ASN A 49 2.42 0.55 -14.35
C ASN A 49 1.60 0.07 -13.16
N GLU A 50 1.11 0.97 -12.33
CA GLU A 50 0.40 0.62 -11.09
C GLU A 50 -0.99 0.03 -11.34
N GLY A 51 -1.64 0.37 -12.45
CA GLY A 51 -2.89 -0.28 -12.87
C GLY A 51 -2.70 -1.76 -13.21
N GLU A 52 -1.54 -2.11 -13.80
CA GLU A 52 -1.11 -3.49 -14.00
C GLU A 52 -0.89 -4.19 -12.63
N GLY A 53 -0.26 -3.48 -11.68
CA GLY A 53 -0.06 -3.98 -10.33
C GLY A 53 -1.36 -4.37 -9.63
N ALA A 54 -2.40 -3.55 -9.74
CA ALA A 54 -3.72 -3.86 -9.20
C ALA A 54 -4.33 -5.12 -9.85
N ALA A 55 -4.19 -5.28 -11.17
CA ALA A 55 -4.69 -6.46 -11.89
C ALA A 55 -3.93 -7.75 -11.50
N ILE A 56 -2.61 -7.66 -11.31
CA ILE A 56 -1.79 -8.79 -10.85
C ILE A 56 -2.16 -9.17 -9.41
N ALA A 57 -2.37 -8.19 -8.52
CA ALA A 57 -2.82 -8.43 -7.15
C ALA A 57 -4.17 -9.17 -7.11
N MET A 58 -5.12 -8.78 -7.98
CA MET A 58 -6.38 -9.49 -8.16
C MET A 58 -6.15 -10.96 -8.55
N GLY A 59 -5.31 -11.22 -9.55
CA GLY A 59 -4.98 -12.57 -9.98
C GLY A 59 -4.31 -13.40 -8.88
N ALA A 60 -3.42 -12.79 -8.09
CA ALA A 60 -2.78 -13.43 -6.96
C ALA A 60 -3.78 -13.81 -5.86
N TRP A 61 -4.74 -12.93 -5.55
CA TRP A 61 -5.83 -13.24 -4.61
C TRP A 61 -6.68 -14.42 -5.12
N CYS A 62 -7.11 -14.40 -6.38
CA CYS A 62 -7.85 -15.52 -6.99
C CYS A 62 -7.04 -16.84 -6.96
N GLY A 63 -5.71 -16.75 -6.99
CA GLY A 63 -4.80 -17.89 -6.85
C GLY A 63 -4.50 -18.28 -5.40
N GLY A 64 -5.22 -17.74 -4.41
CA GLY A 64 -5.07 -18.10 -2.99
C GLY A 64 -3.90 -17.43 -2.28
N LYS A 65 -3.35 -16.34 -2.82
CA LYS A 65 -2.34 -15.51 -2.15
C LYS A 65 -3.00 -14.37 -1.36
N LYS A 66 -2.28 -13.84 -0.39
CA LYS A 66 -2.66 -12.60 0.30
C LYS A 66 -1.80 -11.45 -0.24
N PRO A 67 -2.29 -10.69 -1.24
CA PRO A 67 -1.51 -9.64 -1.88
C PRO A 67 -1.51 -8.33 -1.12
N VAL A 68 -0.42 -7.56 -1.28
CA VAL A 68 -0.33 -6.13 -1.01
C VAL A 68 0.04 -5.41 -2.30
N LEU A 69 -0.57 -4.26 -2.56
CA LEU A 69 -0.12 -3.32 -3.59
C LEU A 69 0.55 -2.14 -2.89
N ILE A 70 1.86 -1.98 -3.12
CA ILE A 70 2.62 -0.84 -2.65
C ILE A 70 2.60 0.19 -3.76
N ILE A 71 2.06 1.39 -3.46
CA ILE A 71 1.70 2.36 -4.49
C ILE A 71 1.81 3.79 -3.95
N ALA A 72 2.53 4.67 -4.63
CA ALA A 72 2.53 6.09 -4.31
C ALA A 72 1.22 6.77 -4.75
N THR A 73 0.95 8.00 -4.30
CA THR A 73 -0.25 8.76 -4.71
C THR A 73 -0.35 8.94 -6.22
N SER A 74 0.78 9.18 -6.91
CA SER A 74 0.80 9.26 -8.37
C SER A 74 0.27 7.96 -9.00
N GLY A 75 0.74 6.83 -8.48
CA GLY A 75 0.29 5.51 -8.91
C GLY A 75 -1.17 5.22 -8.55
N LEU A 76 -1.65 5.72 -7.40
CA LEU A 76 -3.08 5.63 -7.05
C LEU A 76 -3.95 6.27 -8.12
N LEU A 77 -3.56 7.44 -8.63
CA LEU A 77 -4.29 8.11 -9.71
C LEU A 77 -4.22 7.33 -11.02
N VAL A 78 -3.07 6.73 -11.35
CA VAL A 78 -2.90 5.88 -12.54
C VAL A 78 -3.71 4.58 -12.41
N ALA A 79 -3.76 3.97 -11.25
CA ALA A 79 -4.44 2.71 -11.00
C ALA A 79 -5.96 2.85 -10.76
N THR A 80 -6.52 4.05 -10.75
CA THR A 80 -7.90 4.33 -10.34
C THR A 80 -8.92 3.39 -10.97
N PHE A 81 -8.88 3.20 -12.29
CA PHE A 81 -9.82 2.31 -12.97
C PHE A 81 -9.65 0.84 -12.56
N SER A 82 -8.40 0.37 -12.45
CA SER A 82 -8.12 -0.99 -11.99
C SER A 82 -8.59 -1.23 -10.57
N LEU A 83 -8.36 -0.28 -9.65
CA LEU A 83 -8.84 -0.35 -8.27
C LEU A 83 -10.37 -0.34 -8.17
N ALA A 84 -11.05 0.49 -8.96
CA ALA A 84 -12.51 0.48 -9.05
C ALA A 84 -13.04 -0.90 -9.50
N ARG A 85 -12.33 -1.59 -10.40
CA ARG A 85 -12.68 -2.95 -10.80
C ARG A 85 -12.47 -3.98 -9.70
N LEU A 86 -11.44 -3.83 -8.86
CA LEU A 86 -11.24 -4.71 -7.69
C LEU A 86 -12.41 -4.56 -6.72
N HIS A 87 -12.82 -3.34 -6.45
CA HIS A 87 -13.98 -3.06 -5.61
C HIS A 87 -15.25 -3.73 -6.17
N LEU A 88 -15.54 -3.53 -7.45
CA LEU A 88 -16.69 -4.14 -8.13
C LEU A 88 -16.65 -5.68 -8.13
N LYS A 89 -15.46 -6.27 -8.14
CA LYS A 89 -15.26 -7.73 -8.17
C LYS A 89 -15.12 -8.34 -6.78
N GLU A 90 -15.31 -7.55 -5.73
CA GLU A 90 -15.20 -8.02 -4.35
C GLU A 90 -13.85 -8.69 -4.08
N ILE A 91 -12.75 -7.98 -4.38
CA ILE A 91 -11.38 -8.46 -4.18
C ILE A 91 -10.76 -7.76 -2.97
N PRO A 92 -10.49 -8.49 -1.88
CA PRO A 92 -9.69 -7.97 -0.78
C PRO A 92 -8.28 -7.61 -1.21
N LEU A 93 -7.85 -6.41 -0.88
CA LEU A 93 -6.49 -5.95 -1.17
C LEU A 93 -6.07 -4.87 -0.17
N VAL A 94 -4.91 -5.03 0.44
CA VAL A 94 -4.28 -3.93 1.17
C VAL A 94 -3.46 -3.07 0.22
N LEU A 95 -3.71 -1.76 0.27
CA LEU A 95 -2.86 -0.75 -0.36
C LEU A 95 -1.95 -0.15 0.71
N VAL A 96 -0.64 -0.15 0.51
CA VAL A 96 0.30 0.57 1.37
C VAL A 96 0.83 1.77 0.61
N ILE A 97 0.54 2.97 1.13
CA ILE A 97 0.79 4.23 0.42
C ILE A 97 1.72 5.11 1.26
N PRO A 98 2.92 5.46 0.76
CA PRO A 98 3.74 6.51 1.36
C PRO A 98 3.01 7.84 1.21
N TYR A 99 2.52 8.37 2.33
CA TYR A 99 1.65 9.55 2.35
C TYR A 99 2.45 10.81 2.68
N ARG A 100 2.90 11.50 1.64
CA ARG A 100 3.72 12.72 1.71
C ARG A 100 2.88 13.97 1.41
N GLY A 101 3.49 15.13 1.64
CA GLY A 101 2.88 16.44 1.40
C GLY A 101 2.51 17.17 2.69
N ASP A 102 3.10 16.77 3.81
CA ASP A 102 2.97 17.42 5.11
C ASP A 102 3.85 18.67 5.24
N LEU A 103 3.70 19.42 6.33
CA LEU A 103 4.57 20.54 6.66
C LEU A 103 6.02 20.05 6.76
N GLY A 104 6.92 20.74 6.04
CA GLY A 104 8.32 20.33 5.94
C GLY A 104 8.67 19.52 4.69
N ASP A 105 7.68 18.95 4.01
CA ASP A 105 7.91 18.31 2.72
C ASP A 105 8.14 19.34 1.59
N PRO A 106 8.89 19.00 0.53
CA PRO A 106 9.01 19.85 -0.64
C PRO A 106 7.65 20.24 -1.21
N ARG A 107 7.50 21.50 -1.63
CA ARG A 107 6.22 22.07 -2.11
C ARG A 107 5.51 21.21 -3.16
N TRP A 108 6.27 20.56 -4.05
CA TRP A 108 5.71 19.72 -5.11
C TRP A 108 5.02 18.45 -4.57
N MET A 109 5.39 18.00 -3.37
CA MET A 109 4.72 16.86 -2.72
C MET A 109 3.33 17.20 -2.16
N GLY A 110 2.98 18.49 -2.03
CA GLY A 110 1.65 18.91 -1.59
C GLY A 110 0.51 18.39 -2.46
N ILE A 111 0.80 18.03 -3.71
CA ILE A 111 -0.17 17.37 -4.59
C ILE A 111 -0.62 16.01 -4.05
N TYR A 112 0.24 15.28 -3.35
CA TYR A 112 -0.08 13.97 -2.79
C TYR A 112 -1.14 14.10 -1.69
N LYS A 113 -0.93 15.02 -0.74
CA LYS A 113 -1.92 15.30 0.31
C LYS A 113 -3.26 15.74 -0.28
N LYS A 114 -3.23 16.54 -1.33
CA LYS A 114 -4.43 17.07 -1.98
C LYS A 114 -5.29 15.99 -2.63
N TYR A 115 -4.71 14.93 -3.18
CA TYR A 115 -5.45 13.97 -4.01
C TYR A 115 -5.62 12.58 -3.38
N THR A 116 -4.76 12.16 -2.45
CA THR A 116 -4.82 10.79 -1.91
C THR A 116 -6.18 10.49 -1.23
N GLU A 117 -6.51 11.22 -0.18
CA GLU A 117 -7.75 10.97 0.57
C GLU A 117 -9.01 11.21 -0.26
N PRO A 118 -9.14 12.32 -1.02
CA PRO A 118 -10.29 12.52 -1.90
C PRO A 118 -10.50 11.38 -2.90
N MET A 119 -9.43 10.85 -3.50
CA MET A 119 -9.53 9.75 -4.45
C MET A 119 -9.94 8.44 -3.79
N LEU A 120 -9.39 8.12 -2.61
CA LEU A 120 -9.82 6.96 -1.84
C LEU A 120 -11.31 7.06 -1.46
N ASN A 121 -11.75 8.25 -1.04
CA ASN A 121 -13.16 8.50 -0.70
C ASN A 121 -14.08 8.34 -1.92
N VAL A 122 -13.71 8.87 -3.09
CA VAL A 122 -14.49 8.71 -4.33
C VAL A 122 -14.59 7.25 -4.75
N MET A 123 -13.55 6.45 -4.51
CA MET A 123 -13.54 5.02 -4.83
C MET A 123 -14.17 4.13 -3.74
N ASP A 124 -14.68 4.72 -2.66
CA ASP A 124 -15.18 3.98 -1.47
C ASP A 124 -14.12 2.98 -0.92
N ILE A 125 -12.86 3.38 -0.94
CA ILE A 125 -11.75 2.62 -0.35
C ILE A 125 -11.49 3.18 1.06
N PRO A 126 -11.84 2.44 2.12
CA PRO A 126 -11.52 2.83 3.49
C PRO A 126 -10.02 2.92 3.70
N TYR A 127 -9.59 3.83 4.58
CA TYR A 127 -8.16 3.98 4.85
C TYR A 127 -7.88 4.37 6.30
N ARG A 128 -6.66 4.08 6.73
CA ARG A 128 -6.11 4.53 8.01
C ARG A 128 -4.85 5.34 7.79
N VAL A 129 -4.81 6.56 8.34
CA VAL A 129 -3.61 7.39 8.36
C VAL A 129 -2.79 7.02 9.59
N VAL A 130 -1.49 6.77 9.41
CA VAL A 130 -0.55 6.36 10.45
C VAL A 130 0.57 7.40 10.55
N ASN A 131 0.67 8.05 11.70
CA ASN A 131 1.64 9.09 11.98
C ASN A 131 2.82 8.63 12.86
N ARG A 132 2.74 7.45 13.46
CA ARG A 132 3.76 6.91 14.36
C ARG A 132 4.19 5.51 13.93
N SER A 133 5.49 5.27 13.86
CA SER A 133 6.04 3.97 13.48
C SER A 133 5.57 2.81 14.35
N ALA A 134 5.34 3.06 15.64
CA ALA A 134 4.80 2.04 16.56
C ALA A 134 3.39 1.53 16.20
N GLU A 135 2.64 2.28 15.39
CA GLU A 135 1.28 1.92 14.97
C GLU A 135 1.23 1.16 13.65
N ILE A 136 2.33 1.14 12.90
CA ILE A 136 2.37 0.61 11.52
C ILE A 136 1.90 -0.85 11.47
N LYS A 137 2.46 -1.73 12.30
CA LYS A 137 2.13 -3.17 12.30
C LYS A 137 0.64 -3.40 12.59
N GLY A 138 0.13 -2.76 13.65
CA GLY A 138 -1.30 -2.87 14.00
C GLY A 138 -2.20 -2.35 12.89
N ALA A 139 -1.85 -1.21 12.27
CA ALA A 139 -2.61 -0.64 11.19
C ALA A 139 -2.66 -1.53 9.94
N ILE A 140 -1.54 -2.15 9.56
CA ILE A 140 -1.49 -3.08 8.42
C ILE A 140 -2.36 -4.31 8.72
N LYS A 141 -2.25 -4.88 9.92
CA LYS A 141 -3.06 -6.02 10.34
C LYS A 141 -4.55 -5.69 10.33
N ASP A 142 -4.95 -4.59 10.97
CA ASP A 142 -6.35 -4.14 10.99
C ASP A 142 -6.89 -3.93 9.56
N CYS A 143 -6.11 -3.31 8.67
CA CYS A 143 -6.52 -3.10 7.29
C CYS A 143 -6.63 -4.41 6.51
N GLN A 144 -5.78 -5.41 6.76
CA GLN A 144 -5.89 -6.73 6.15
C GLN A 144 -7.17 -7.45 6.63
N GLU A 145 -7.44 -7.43 7.93
CA GLU A 145 -8.66 -8.01 8.50
C GLU A 145 -9.92 -7.32 7.95
N CYS A 146 -9.90 -5.99 7.86
CA CYS A 146 -10.99 -5.22 7.26
C CYS A 146 -11.17 -5.54 5.77
N ALA A 147 -10.08 -5.63 5.00
CA ALA A 147 -10.17 -5.97 3.57
C ALA A 147 -10.82 -7.33 3.36
N GLU A 148 -10.44 -8.34 4.14
CA GLU A 148 -11.04 -9.68 4.07
C GLU A 148 -12.51 -9.68 4.55
N ALA A 149 -12.83 -8.97 5.63
CA ALA A 149 -14.19 -8.94 6.18
C ALA A 149 -15.18 -8.17 5.27
N TRP A 150 -14.72 -7.09 4.65
CA TRP A 150 -15.55 -6.25 3.78
C TRP A 150 -15.45 -6.62 2.30
N ILE A 151 -14.56 -7.53 1.97
CA ILE A 151 -14.33 -8.07 0.62
C ILE A 151 -14.06 -6.93 -0.38
N LYS A 152 -13.17 -5.98 0.00
CA LYS A 152 -12.81 -4.83 -0.83
C LYS A 152 -11.40 -4.30 -0.54
N PRO A 153 -10.84 -3.45 -1.41
CA PRO A 153 -9.59 -2.77 -1.12
C PRO A 153 -9.69 -1.88 0.14
N VAL A 154 -8.61 -1.86 0.93
CA VAL A 154 -8.44 -0.99 2.11
C VAL A 154 -7.03 -0.41 2.08
N ALA A 155 -6.84 0.86 2.47
CA ALA A 155 -5.54 1.51 2.39
C ALA A 155 -4.93 1.84 3.76
N VAL A 156 -3.60 1.70 3.85
CA VAL A 156 -2.78 2.23 4.94
C VAL A 156 -1.96 3.38 4.39
N LEU A 157 -2.14 4.57 4.96
CA LEU A 157 -1.41 5.78 4.58
C LEU A 157 -0.31 6.02 5.61
N LEU A 158 0.94 5.83 5.23
CA LEU A 158 2.09 6.00 6.12
C LEU A 158 2.69 7.40 5.91
N THR A 159 2.54 8.28 6.89
CA THR A 159 3.02 9.67 6.80
C THR A 159 4.54 9.78 6.90
N GLY A 160 5.07 10.96 6.59
CA GLY A 160 6.48 11.26 6.78
C GLY A 160 6.92 11.06 8.23
N GLU A 161 6.11 11.45 9.20
CA GLU A 161 6.41 11.28 10.63
C GLU A 161 6.54 9.80 11.04
N ALA A 162 5.81 8.91 10.40
CA ALA A 162 5.90 7.47 10.65
C ALA A 162 7.15 6.84 10.01
N LEU A 163 7.67 7.40 8.91
CA LEU A 163 8.67 6.77 8.06
C LEU A 163 10.06 7.43 8.06
N TRP A 164 10.17 8.75 8.43
CA TRP A 164 11.46 9.50 8.42
C TRP A 164 11.79 10.20 9.75
#